data_547f4942ed5a7e8a30e43684b946d2fb
#
_entry.id   547f4942ed5a7e8a30e43684b946d2fb
#
_cell.length_a   1.000
_cell.length_b   1.000
_cell.length_c   1.000
_cell.angle_alpha   90.00
_cell.angle_beta   90.00
_cell.angle_gamma   90.00
#
_symmetry.space_group_name_H-M   'P 1'
#
loop_
_entity.id
_entity.type
_entity.pdbx_description
1 polymer ?
#
loop_
_entity_poly.entity_id
_entity_poly.type
_entity_poly.pdbx_seq_one_letter_code
_entity_poly.pdbx_strand_id
1 'polypeptide(L)'
;MSAFDLSYNNFFTCDMGELIPAFKMHIVPGDRVQYSPTFQVRFAPMLNPVFGDIYAKMECFFIPYRLVWENWKNYITGVAQNDSVSSQFSSVVVPTVVPSVKIGAYTLSSVKPSKCLDSARLVDFLGGVGFYRYVDACVKAGDAWKSDSGAYAFNCLPFRAYVLVWNEYYRDEFVDAVIPIGPNNSSASNGFFVGNDDMGLSDYGILRRRWSKDYFTTATPSPQYGASGSSVQVNVGGNDINSLSGFFTIAQFRVANALQRFLERTNIGGGRYNEFILAHFGCMPTDATIQRPEFLGSVTAPVQVSAVANTAGGTGSDATIENSTGSFAGVASAVGTSLCFRRSFKEYGVILGLFSVFPRPIYSDGVQRYLTYGVKGGTSKSGDTPDRFMFGMPEFAGIGDQQIDKSELQTVAYVSFGQGFGYQQRYAEYKFNHDEVHGDFALDGKLPQYTFARFFGSNTVALNSSFLECNPRKDPFVTISNASGQSSTTVQTCWVQLRNNVKAIRPFPKFSTPTL
;
A
#
# COMPACT_ATOMS: atom_id res chain seq x y z
N MET A 1 -2.07 -2.17 38.97
CA MET A 1 -1.36 -1.94 37.69
C MET A 1 0.13 -2.14 37.91
N SER A 2 0.76 -2.97 37.09
CA SER A 2 2.18 -3.26 37.20
C SER A 2 2.91 -2.90 35.90
N ALA A 3 4.17 -2.51 36.03
CA ALA A 3 5.01 -2.21 34.87
C ALA A 3 5.70 -3.49 34.38
N PHE A 4 5.68 -3.71 33.07
CA PHE A 4 6.31 -4.82 32.40
C PHE A 4 7.22 -4.31 31.30
N ASP A 5 8.40 -4.91 31.19
CA ASP A 5 9.27 -4.75 30.02
C ASP A 5 8.99 -5.92 29.08
N LEU A 6 8.42 -5.59 27.92
CA LEU A 6 8.04 -6.55 26.88
C LEU A 6 8.96 -6.42 25.66
N SER A 7 10.16 -5.91 25.85
CA SER A 7 11.12 -5.67 24.78
C SER A 7 11.65 -7.00 24.22
N TYR A 8 11.75 -7.09 22.89
CA TYR A 8 12.27 -8.25 22.18
C TYR A 8 12.92 -7.86 20.85
N ASN A 9 13.74 -8.74 20.32
CA ASN A 9 14.34 -8.59 19.00
C ASN A 9 13.57 -9.41 17.97
N ASN A 10 13.38 -8.84 16.79
CA ASN A 10 12.80 -9.51 15.63
C ASN A 10 13.78 -9.43 14.46
N PHE A 11 14.06 -10.57 13.84
CA PHE A 11 14.96 -10.68 12.69
C PHE A 11 14.17 -11.21 11.52
N PHE A 12 14.17 -10.49 10.41
CA PHE A 12 13.41 -10.89 9.24
C PHE A 12 14.00 -10.35 7.95
N THR A 13 13.55 -10.91 6.85
CA THR A 13 13.87 -10.47 5.51
C THR A 13 12.62 -10.02 4.79
N CYS A 14 12.74 -9.05 3.91
CA CYS A 14 11.65 -8.55 3.09
C CYS A 14 12.15 -7.99 1.76
N ASP A 15 11.23 -7.82 0.83
CA ASP A 15 11.49 -7.06 -0.38
C ASP A 15 11.08 -5.59 -0.21
N MET A 16 11.64 -4.72 -1.02
CA MET A 16 11.21 -3.33 -1.06
C MET A 16 9.73 -3.24 -1.48
N GLY A 17 9.00 -2.32 -0.87
CA GLY A 17 7.57 -2.11 -1.09
C GLY A 17 6.65 -3.00 -0.27
N GLU A 18 7.14 -4.08 0.33
CA GLU A 18 6.31 -4.94 1.20
C GLU A 18 5.96 -4.26 2.53
N LEU A 19 4.74 -4.50 3.01
CA LEU A 19 4.25 -4.05 4.31
C LEU A 19 4.32 -5.21 5.31
N ILE A 20 5.40 -5.27 6.08
CA ILE A 20 5.66 -6.36 7.02
C ILE A 20 5.09 -6.01 8.40
N PRO A 21 4.18 -6.81 8.98
CA PRO A 21 3.72 -6.62 10.35
C PRO A 21 4.80 -7.09 11.35
N ALA A 22 5.84 -6.26 11.50
CA ALA A 22 7.03 -6.56 12.27
C ALA A 22 6.85 -6.40 13.79
N PHE A 23 5.84 -5.66 14.21
CA PHE A 23 5.46 -5.50 15.62
C PHE A 23 3.98 -5.80 15.81
N LYS A 24 3.64 -6.54 16.84
CA LYS A 24 2.27 -6.89 17.23
C LYS A 24 2.15 -6.94 18.75
N MET A 25 1.06 -6.39 19.26
CA MET A 25 0.77 -6.43 20.69
C MET A 25 -0.73 -6.39 20.93
N HIS A 26 -1.24 -7.38 21.68
CA HIS A 26 -2.64 -7.35 22.13
C HIS A 26 -2.80 -6.40 23.32
N ILE A 27 -3.82 -5.57 23.25
CA ILE A 27 -4.12 -4.52 24.21
C ILE A 27 -5.35 -4.89 25.03
N VAL A 28 -5.26 -4.61 26.31
CA VAL A 28 -6.34 -4.74 27.29
C VAL A 28 -6.74 -3.33 27.76
N PRO A 29 -8.04 -3.07 28.05
CA PRO A 29 -8.46 -1.79 28.60
C PRO A 29 -7.69 -1.41 29.86
N GLY A 30 -7.15 -0.19 29.88
CA GLY A 30 -6.30 0.30 30.96
C GLY A 30 -4.79 0.18 30.70
N ASP A 31 -4.38 -0.49 29.62
CA ASP A 31 -2.97 -0.54 29.21
C ASP A 31 -2.42 0.86 28.90
N ARG A 32 -1.20 1.13 29.39
CA ARG A 32 -0.40 2.29 28.98
C ARG A 32 0.88 1.76 28.36
N VAL A 33 1.10 2.07 27.09
CA VAL A 33 2.22 1.52 26.31
C VAL A 33 3.10 2.66 25.81
N GLN A 34 4.40 2.46 25.97
CA GLN A 34 5.43 3.26 25.32
C GLN A 34 6.22 2.34 24.39
N TYR A 35 6.34 2.72 23.13
CA TYR A 35 7.04 1.96 22.12
C TYR A 35 8.09 2.82 21.41
N SER A 36 9.31 2.30 21.36
CA SER A 36 10.46 2.92 20.72
C SER A 36 11.23 1.88 19.92
N PRO A 37 10.92 1.70 18.62
CA PRO A 37 11.65 0.77 17.76
C PRO A 37 13.06 1.26 17.49
N THR A 38 14.00 0.32 17.42
CA THR A 38 15.32 0.53 16.87
C THR A 38 15.53 -0.51 15.78
N PHE A 39 15.65 -0.08 14.53
CA PHE A 39 15.86 -1.00 13.42
C PHE A 39 17.16 -0.72 12.70
N GLN A 40 17.80 -1.80 12.26
CA GLN A 40 18.93 -1.79 11.37
C GLN A 40 18.55 -2.59 10.12
N VAL A 41 18.64 -1.95 8.98
CA VAL A 41 18.41 -2.58 7.67
C VAL A 41 19.74 -2.72 6.97
N ARG A 42 20.00 -3.89 6.43
CA ARG A 42 21.09 -4.15 5.48
C ARG A 42 20.46 -4.64 4.19
N PHE A 43 21.03 -4.25 3.10
CA PHE A 43 20.57 -4.69 1.79
C PHE A 43 21.43 -5.85 1.27
N ALA A 44 20.85 -6.67 0.42
CA ALA A 44 21.58 -7.61 -0.39
C ALA A 44 22.70 -6.88 -1.16
N PRO A 45 23.84 -7.52 -1.45
CA PRO A 45 24.90 -6.90 -2.22
C PRO A 45 24.37 -6.33 -3.53
N MET A 46 24.77 -5.10 -3.85
CA MET A 46 24.40 -4.43 -5.08
C MET A 46 25.55 -4.54 -6.09
N LEU A 47 25.19 -4.75 -7.36
CA LEU A 47 26.14 -4.74 -8.47
C LEU A 47 26.85 -3.39 -8.55
N ASN A 48 26.09 -2.31 -8.36
CA ASN A 48 26.56 -0.94 -8.44
C ASN A 48 25.96 -0.10 -7.28
N PRO A 49 26.63 0.98 -6.85
CA PRO A 49 26.05 1.92 -5.90
C PRO A 49 24.87 2.65 -6.56
N VAL A 50 23.66 2.40 -6.05
CA VAL A 50 22.43 2.95 -6.62
C VAL A 50 22.24 4.39 -6.17
N PHE A 51 21.86 5.26 -7.11
CA PHE A 51 21.41 6.62 -6.86
C PHE A 51 19.90 6.65 -6.64
N GLY A 52 19.45 7.44 -5.70
CA GLY A 52 18.04 7.66 -5.39
C GLY A 52 17.75 7.67 -3.89
N ASP A 53 16.63 8.29 -3.54
CA ASP A 53 16.18 8.38 -2.16
C ASP A 53 15.43 7.11 -1.76
N ILE A 54 15.97 6.38 -0.80
CA ILE A 54 15.34 5.18 -0.25
C ILE A 54 15.06 5.42 1.24
N TYR A 55 13.87 5.04 1.67
CA TYR A 55 13.45 5.20 3.05
C TYR A 55 13.05 3.87 3.68
N ALA A 56 13.48 3.66 4.92
CA ALA A 56 12.98 2.61 5.79
C ALA A 56 12.02 3.24 6.80
N LYS A 57 10.80 2.72 6.89
CA LYS A 57 9.73 3.31 7.70
C LYS A 57 9.01 2.25 8.53
N MET A 58 8.77 2.58 9.81
CA MET A 58 7.94 1.81 10.74
C MET A 58 6.73 2.66 11.10
N GLU A 59 5.53 2.16 10.82
CA GLU A 59 4.24 2.85 11.08
C GLU A 59 3.41 2.01 12.04
N CYS A 60 2.88 2.61 13.10
CA CYS A 60 2.14 1.92 14.14
C CYS A 60 0.68 2.34 14.17
N PHE A 61 -0.20 1.34 14.29
CA PHE A 61 -1.64 1.52 14.30
C PHE A 61 -2.26 0.75 15.46
N PHE A 62 -3.28 1.33 16.08
CA PHE A 62 -4.14 0.64 17.03
C PHE A 62 -5.47 0.31 16.39
N ILE A 63 -5.87 -0.93 16.45
CA ILE A 63 -7.08 -1.45 15.83
C ILE A 63 -7.96 -2.07 16.91
N PRO A 64 -9.06 -1.41 17.30
CA PRO A 64 -10.07 -2.00 18.19
C PRO A 64 -10.71 -3.26 17.57
N TYR A 65 -10.87 -4.31 18.36
CA TYR A 65 -11.48 -5.55 17.86
C TYR A 65 -12.91 -5.41 17.38
N ARG A 66 -13.67 -4.44 17.91
CA ARG A 66 -15.03 -4.14 17.45
C ARG A 66 -15.11 -3.68 15.99
N LEU A 67 -13.99 -3.15 15.42
CA LEU A 67 -13.92 -2.73 14.01
C LEU A 67 -13.69 -3.90 13.06
N VAL A 68 -13.09 -4.97 13.53
CA VAL A 68 -12.76 -6.15 12.73
C VAL A 68 -13.73 -7.30 12.91
N TRP A 69 -14.60 -7.22 13.95
CA TRP A 69 -15.63 -8.20 14.23
C TRP A 69 -16.80 -7.59 15.00
N GLU A 70 -17.95 -7.47 14.38
CA GLU A 70 -19.16 -6.87 14.97
C GLU A 70 -19.60 -7.58 16.26
N ASN A 71 -19.49 -8.91 16.30
CA ASN A 71 -19.87 -9.69 17.45
C ASN A 71 -18.88 -9.65 18.62
N TRP A 72 -17.82 -8.86 18.53
CA TRP A 72 -16.82 -8.74 19.59
C TRP A 72 -17.44 -8.35 20.93
N LYS A 73 -18.38 -7.41 20.93
CA LYS A 73 -19.06 -6.94 22.14
C LYS A 73 -19.83 -8.08 22.81
N ASN A 74 -20.64 -8.80 22.03
CA ASN A 74 -21.43 -9.93 22.51
C ASN A 74 -20.55 -11.07 23.06
N TYR A 75 -19.46 -11.34 22.36
CA TYR A 75 -18.49 -12.36 22.74
C TYR A 75 -17.82 -12.07 24.08
N ILE A 76 -17.28 -10.84 24.26
CA ILE A 76 -16.51 -10.48 25.45
C ILE A 76 -17.38 -10.27 26.69
N THR A 77 -18.62 -9.80 26.48
CA THR A 77 -19.57 -9.56 27.59
C THR A 77 -20.38 -10.81 27.95
N GLY A 78 -20.44 -11.80 27.06
CA GLY A 78 -21.30 -12.99 27.23
C GLY A 78 -22.81 -12.69 27.13
N VAL A 79 -23.19 -11.48 26.71
CA VAL A 79 -24.60 -11.04 26.60
C VAL A 79 -24.92 -10.70 25.16
N ALA A 80 -26.04 -11.23 24.66
CA ALA A 80 -26.56 -10.86 23.37
C ALA A 80 -27.11 -9.43 23.41
N GLN A 81 -26.45 -8.51 22.69
CA GLN A 81 -26.97 -7.16 22.50
C GLN A 81 -27.78 -7.13 21.20
N ASN A 82 -29.06 -6.81 21.31
CA ASN A 82 -29.92 -6.63 20.14
C ASN A 82 -29.74 -5.21 19.59
N ASP A 83 -28.90 -5.05 18.58
CA ASP A 83 -28.77 -3.77 17.87
C ASP A 83 -29.83 -3.60 16.74
N SER A 84 -30.69 -4.58 16.49
CA SER A 84 -31.73 -4.50 15.44
C SER A 84 -33.13 -4.68 16.02
N VAL A 85 -33.89 -3.62 15.95
CA VAL A 85 -35.34 -3.56 16.29
C VAL A 85 -36.24 -4.36 15.32
N SER A 86 -35.66 -5.06 14.34
CA SER A 86 -36.44 -5.59 13.21
C SER A 86 -36.58 -7.11 13.13
N SER A 87 -36.12 -7.88 14.09
CA SER A 87 -36.42 -9.31 14.08
C SER A 87 -37.11 -9.74 15.37
N GLN A 88 -38.42 -9.77 15.32
CA GLN A 88 -39.21 -10.50 16.28
C GLN A 88 -38.70 -11.96 16.34
N PHE A 89 -38.25 -12.37 17.54
CA PHE A 89 -38.00 -13.78 17.92
C PHE A 89 -36.89 -14.58 17.23
N SER A 90 -35.81 -13.97 16.78
CA SER A 90 -34.59 -14.71 16.54
C SER A 90 -33.76 -14.71 17.83
N SER A 91 -33.54 -15.89 18.43
CA SER A 91 -32.63 -16.06 19.56
C SER A 91 -31.22 -15.65 19.11
N VAL A 92 -30.76 -14.48 19.52
CA VAL A 92 -29.39 -14.03 19.22
C VAL A 92 -28.45 -14.95 19.99
N VAL A 93 -27.78 -15.83 19.26
CA VAL A 93 -26.80 -16.76 19.85
C VAL A 93 -25.53 -15.97 20.14
N VAL A 94 -25.17 -15.91 21.41
CA VAL A 94 -23.87 -15.37 21.81
C VAL A 94 -22.75 -16.23 21.21
N PRO A 95 -21.82 -15.67 20.42
CA PRO A 95 -20.73 -16.46 19.87
C PRO A 95 -19.87 -17.04 20.99
N THR A 96 -19.61 -18.32 20.96
CA THR A 96 -18.74 -19.00 21.94
C THR A 96 -17.28 -19.06 21.48
N VAL A 97 -17.02 -18.81 20.19
CA VAL A 97 -15.70 -18.88 19.59
C VAL A 97 -15.42 -17.63 18.75
N VAL A 98 -14.16 -17.26 18.71
CA VAL A 98 -13.66 -16.19 17.83
C VAL A 98 -13.57 -16.73 16.40
N PRO A 99 -13.86 -15.92 15.36
CA PRO A 99 -13.65 -16.30 13.98
C PRO A 99 -12.20 -16.78 13.76
N SER A 100 -12.04 -17.94 13.12
CA SER A 100 -10.75 -18.56 12.90
C SER A 100 -10.38 -18.59 11.41
N VAL A 101 -9.10 -18.42 11.14
CA VAL A 101 -8.50 -18.68 9.84
C VAL A 101 -8.02 -20.12 9.86
N LYS A 102 -8.54 -20.94 8.96
CA LYS A 102 -8.03 -22.30 8.74
C LYS A 102 -7.14 -22.28 7.51
N ILE A 103 -5.92 -22.71 7.67
CA ILE A 103 -5.07 -22.99 6.53
C ILE A 103 -5.39 -24.40 6.10
N GLY A 104 -6.25 -24.48 5.08
CA GLY A 104 -6.75 -25.75 4.57
C GLY A 104 -5.75 -26.50 3.70
N ALA A 105 -6.11 -27.72 3.33
CA ALA A 105 -5.38 -28.53 2.38
C ALA A 105 -5.21 -27.82 1.05
N TYR A 106 -3.99 -27.79 0.59
CA TYR A 106 -3.62 -27.24 -0.68
C TYR A 106 -3.42 -28.37 -1.69
N THR A 107 -4.16 -28.35 -2.78
CA THR A 107 -3.87 -29.16 -3.96
C THR A 107 -3.09 -28.31 -4.96
N LEU A 108 -1.90 -28.76 -5.32
CA LEU A 108 -0.96 -28.10 -6.23
C LEU A 108 -1.55 -27.68 -7.61
N SER A 109 -2.74 -28.17 -7.94
CA SER A 109 -3.37 -27.92 -9.26
C SER A 109 -4.14 -26.61 -9.38
N SER A 110 -4.50 -25.97 -8.28
CA SER A 110 -5.45 -24.83 -8.30
C SER A 110 -4.90 -23.47 -7.86
N VAL A 111 -3.75 -23.41 -7.20
CA VAL A 111 -3.19 -22.13 -6.69
C VAL A 111 -1.72 -21.97 -7.07
N LYS A 112 -1.31 -20.75 -7.41
CA LYS A 112 0.10 -20.45 -7.69
C LYS A 112 0.94 -20.59 -6.42
N PRO A 113 2.04 -21.37 -6.42
CA PRO A 113 2.90 -21.59 -5.25
C PRO A 113 3.38 -20.30 -4.57
N SER A 114 3.67 -19.26 -5.34
CA SER A 114 4.12 -17.96 -4.82
C SER A 114 3.11 -17.31 -3.88
N LYS A 115 1.83 -17.42 -4.17
CA LYS A 115 0.77 -16.81 -3.37
C LYS A 115 0.56 -17.54 -2.04
N CYS A 116 0.71 -18.86 -2.02
CA CYS A 116 0.73 -19.64 -0.77
C CYS A 116 1.88 -19.23 0.14
N LEU A 117 3.05 -19.02 -0.43
CA LEU A 117 4.24 -18.59 0.32
C LEU A 117 4.04 -17.22 0.95
N ASP A 118 3.44 -16.27 0.23
CA ASP A 118 3.15 -14.94 0.76
C ASP A 118 2.13 -14.97 1.90
N SER A 119 1.12 -15.81 1.80
CA SER A 119 0.15 -16.00 2.89
C SER A 119 0.79 -16.68 4.10
N ALA A 120 1.64 -17.67 3.88
CA ALA A 120 2.39 -18.34 4.95
C ALA A 120 3.36 -17.37 5.65
N ARG A 121 3.95 -16.45 4.92
CA ARG A 121 4.77 -15.36 5.48
C ARG A 121 3.94 -14.45 6.39
N LEU A 122 2.74 -14.07 5.98
CA LEU A 122 1.85 -13.26 6.81
C LEU A 122 1.51 -13.97 8.14
N VAL A 123 1.23 -15.29 8.10
CA VAL A 123 1.01 -16.10 9.31
C VAL A 123 2.25 -16.09 10.20
N ASP A 124 3.42 -16.29 9.62
CA ASP A 124 4.70 -16.30 10.34
C ASP A 124 4.91 -15.00 11.11
N PHE A 125 4.69 -13.87 10.47
CA PHE A 125 4.79 -12.55 11.10
C PHE A 125 3.71 -12.30 12.16
N LEU A 126 2.48 -12.75 11.95
CA LEU A 126 1.39 -12.53 12.88
C LEU A 126 1.36 -13.52 14.07
N GLY A 127 2.30 -14.44 14.16
CA GLY A 127 2.50 -15.27 15.36
C GLY A 127 2.77 -16.75 15.13
N GLY A 128 2.60 -17.24 13.90
CA GLY A 128 2.91 -18.62 13.55
C GLY A 128 4.38 -18.80 13.14
N VAL A 129 5.30 -18.46 14.02
CA VAL A 129 6.74 -18.49 13.75
C VAL A 129 7.19 -19.87 13.25
N GLY A 130 7.88 -19.89 12.10
CA GLY A 130 8.29 -21.12 11.43
C GLY A 130 7.27 -21.70 10.46
N PHE A 131 6.06 -21.15 10.41
CA PHE A 131 5.01 -21.62 9.52
C PHE A 131 5.37 -21.46 8.04
N TYR A 132 5.96 -20.34 7.66
CA TYR A 132 6.47 -20.10 6.32
C TYR A 132 7.47 -21.18 5.88
N ARG A 133 8.42 -21.52 6.74
CA ARG A 133 9.42 -22.54 6.45
C ARG A 133 8.80 -23.92 6.22
N TYR A 134 7.77 -24.26 6.99
CA TYR A 134 7.04 -25.51 6.81
C TYR A 134 6.33 -25.57 5.46
N VAL A 135 5.64 -24.49 5.06
CA VAL A 135 4.97 -24.40 3.76
C VAL A 135 5.96 -24.45 2.61
N ASP A 136 7.06 -23.71 2.70
CA ASP A 136 8.12 -23.69 1.68
C ASP A 136 8.73 -25.09 1.47
N ALA A 137 8.94 -25.85 2.53
CA ALA A 137 9.42 -27.22 2.45
C ALA A 137 8.41 -28.13 1.73
N CYS A 138 7.11 -28.03 2.03
CA CYS A 138 6.07 -28.80 1.35
C CYS A 138 5.97 -28.44 -0.14
N VAL A 139 6.02 -27.17 -0.49
CA VAL A 139 5.98 -26.71 -1.88
C VAL A 139 7.20 -27.21 -2.68
N LYS A 140 8.39 -27.22 -2.08
CA LYS A 140 9.62 -27.72 -2.72
C LYS A 140 9.61 -29.22 -2.91
N ALA A 141 9.02 -29.98 -1.96
CA ALA A 141 8.90 -31.42 -2.07
C ALA A 141 7.84 -31.87 -3.11
N GLY A 142 7.04 -30.93 -3.63
CA GLY A 142 5.92 -31.27 -4.51
C GLY A 142 4.78 -32.01 -3.80
N ASP A 143 4.84 -32.04 -2.46
CA ASP A 143 3.83 -32.69 -1.64
C ASP A 143 2.57 -31.83 -1.60
N ALA A 144 1.41 -32.48 -1.82
CA ALA A 144 0.15 -31.86 -1.49
C ALA A 144 0.15 -31.56 0.02
N TRP A 145 -0.05 -30.34 0.37
CA TRP A 145 -0.30 -29.94 1.75
C TRP A 145 -1.52 -30.72 2.24
N LYS A 146 -1.30 -31.75 2.99
CA LYS A 146 -2.38 -32.53 3.56
C LYS A 146 -2.94 -31.81 4.78
N SER A 147 -4.14 -31.27 4.65
CA SER A 147 -4.99 -31.08 5.81
C SER A 147 -5.68 -32.40 6.10
N ASP A 148 -5.02 -33.31 6.70
CA ASP A 148 -5.76 -34.23 7.52
C ASP A 148 -6.36 -33.42 8.67
N SER A 149 -7.57 -33.75 9.08
CA SER A 149 -8.40 -33.36 10.23
C SER A 149 -7.81 -32.45 11.34
N GLY A 150 -6.56 -32.00 11.21
CA GLY A 150 -5.77 -31.15 12.07
C GLY A 150 -5.34 -29.82 11.45
N ALA A 151 -6.13 -29.22 10.56
CA ALA A 151 -5.85 -27.88 10.06
C ALA A 151 -5.64 -26.92 11.23
N TYR A 152 -4.49 -26.25 11.26
CA TYR A 152 -4.25 -25.21 12.26
C TYR A 152 -5.29 -24.09 12.08
N ALA A 153 -6.09 -23.85 13.10
CA ALA A 153 -7.02 -22.74 13.17
C ALA A 153 -6.38 -21.61 13.95
N PHE A 154 -6.18 -20.48 13.30
CA PHE A 154 -5.64 -19.28 13.93
C PHE A 154 -6.75 -18.26 14.18
N ASN A 155 -6.62 -17.47 15.25
CA ASN A 155 -7.48 -16.31 15.48
C ASN A 155 -7.37 -15.33 14.30
N CYS A 156 -8.47 -15.05 13.63
CA CYS A 156 -8.45 -14.21 12.43
C CYS A 156 -8.39 -12.71 12.72
N LEU A 157 -8.61 -12.26 13.96
CA LEU A 157 -8.68 -10.83 14.28
C LEU A 157 -7.40 -10.05 13.91
N PRO A 158 -6.16 -10.54 14.15
CA PRO A 158 -4.96 -9.85 13.71
C PRO A 158 -4.82 -9.76 12.18
N PHE A 159 -5.29 -10.78 11.45
CA PHE A 159 -5.28 -10.79 9.98
C PHE A 159 -6.26 -9.77 9.41
N ARG A 160 -7.48 -9.75 9.94
CA ARG A 160 -8.48 -8.74 9.60
C ARG A 160 -8.00 -7.33 9.92
N ALA A 161 -7.33 -7.15 11.06
CA ALA A 161 -6.74 -5.88 11.44
C ALA A 161 -5.67 -5.41 10.45
N TYR A 162 -4.82 -6.32 9.95
CA TYR A 162 -3.81 -6.02 8.94
C TYR A 162 -4.43 -5.53 7.64
N VAL A 163 -5.44 -6.24 7.14
CA VAL A 163 -6.16 -5.86 5.93
C VAL A 163 -6.93 -4.56 6.10
N LEU A 164 -7.55 -4.35 7.27
CA LEU A 164 -8.26 -3.09 7.55
C LEU A 164 -7.31 -1.88 7.50
N VAL A 165 -6.11 -2.01 8.09
CA VAL A 165 -5.09 -0.95 8.01
C VAL A 165 -4.70 -0.69 6.56
N TRP A 166 -4.51 -1.74 5.75
CA TRP A 166 -4.18 -1.55 4.33
C TRP A 166 -5.30 -0.84 3.58
N ASN A 167 -6.55 -1.25 3.75
CA ASN A 167 -7.71 -0.62 3.13
C ASN A 167 -7.82 0.87 3.48
N GLU A 168 -7.55 1.24 4.74
CA GLU A 168 -7.76 2.59 5.24
C GLU A 168 -6.57 3.54 4.99
N TYR A 169 -5.34 3.03 4.89
CA TYR A 169 -4.14 3.89 4.85
C TYR A 169 -3.29 3.73 3.59
N TYR A 170 -3.32 2.55 2.96
CA TYR A 170 -2.40 2.26 1.84
C TYR A 170 -3.12 2.06 0.51
N ARG A 171 -4.36 1.63 0.51
CA ARG A 171 -5.17 1.47 -0.70
C ARG A 171 -5.43 2.81 -1.37
N ASP A 172 -5.37 2.86 -2.69
CA ASP A 172 -5.88 4.00 -3.44
C ASP A 172 -7.41 3.87 -3.62
N GLU A 173 -8.16 4.92 -3.27
CA GLU A 173 -9.62 4.90 -3.27
C GLU A 173 -10.24 4.91 -4.67
N PHE A 174 -9.53 5.44 -5.67
CA PHE A 174 -10.05 5.60 -7.02
C PHE A 174 -9.74 4.41 -7.93
N VAL A 175 -8.64 3.72 -7.66
CA VAL A 175 -8.12 2.67 -8.54
C VAL A 175 -8.28 1.27 -7.93
N ASP A 176 -8.11 1.15 -6.61
CA ASP A 176 -8.10 -0.15 -5.94
C ASP A 176 -9.45 -0.52 -5.37
N ALA A 177 -9.89 -1.75 -5.58
CA ALA A 177 -11.03 -2.31 -4.86
C ALA A 177 -10.72 -2.51 -3.37
N VAL A 178 -11.74 -2.41 -2.54
CA VAL A 178 -11.64 -2.74 -1.11
C VAL A 178 -11.43 -4.24 -0.96
N ILE A 179 -10.43 -4.65 -0.19
CA ILE A 179 -10.24 -6.05 0.16
C ILE A 179 -11.28 -6.42 1.22
N PRO A 180 -12.19 -7.37 0.96
CA PRO A 180 -13.23 -7.73 1.91
C PRO A 180 -12.65 -8.38 3.16
N ILE A 181 -13.14 -7.99 4.33
CA ILE A 181 -12.66 -8.51 5.62
C ILE A 181 -13.41 -9.81 6.02
N GLY A 182 -14.35 -10.24 5.22
CA GLY A 182 -15.22 -11.39 5.45
C GLY A 182 -16.52 -11.03 6.17
N PRO A 183 -17.49 -11.94 6.25
CA PRO A 183 -18.77 -11.67 6.89
C PRO A 183 -18.57 -11.39 8.37
N ASN A 184 -19.05 -10.25 8.82
CA ASN A 184 -18.87 -9.76 10.18
C ASN A 184 -19.54 -10.66 11.24
N ASN A 185 -20.58 -11.40 10.86
CA ASN A 185 -21.51 -12.06 11.80
C ASN A 185 -21.30 -13.56 11.96
N SER A 186 -20.37 -14.19 11.25
CA SER A 186 -20.19 -15.62 11.42
C SER A 186 -19.11 -15.95 12.45
N SER A 187 -19.49 -16.76 13.44
CA SER A 187 -18.54 -17.54 14.24
C SER A 187 -17.92 -18.69 13.42
N ALA A 188 -18.43 -18.92 12.21
CA ALA A 188 -17.89 -19.88 11.29
C ALA A 188 -16.48 -19.46 10.85
N SER A 189 -15.64 -20.45 10.60
CA SER A 189 -14.34 -20.26 9.95
C SER A 189 -14.53 -19.41 8.70
N ASN A 190 -14.14 -18.16 8.77
CA ASN A 190 -14.17 -17.32 7.58
C ASN A 190 -13.07 -17.80 6.69
N GLY A 191 -13.44 -18.04 5.44
CA GLY A 191 -12.58 -18.48 4.40
C GLY A 191 -11.50 -17.49 3.97
N PHE A 192 -10.90 -16.80 4.93
CA PHE A 192 -9.77 -15.91 4.68
C PHE A 192 -8.60 -16.64 4.04
N PHE A 193 -8.53 -17.96 4.23
CA PHE A 193 -7.53 -18.86 3.67
C PHE A 193 -8.11 -20.25 3.37
N VAL A 194 -9.36 -20.39 3.03
CA VAL A 194 -9.91 -21.69 2.63
C VAL A 194 -9.69 -21.88 1.14
N GLY A 195 -8.85 -22.83 0.79
CA GLY A 195 -8.85 -23.35 -0.56
C GLY A 195 -10.18 -24.07 -0.79
N ASN A 196 -11.06 -23.46 -1.43
CA ASN A 196 -12.13 -23.83 -2.32
C ASN A 196 -13.11 -22.68 -2.38
N ASP A 197 -13.25 -22.18 -3.57
CA ASP A 197 -14.29 -21.31 -4.05
C ASP A 197 -14.33 -19.88 -3.47
N ASP A 198 -14.07 -18.95 -4.34
CA ASP A 198 -14.41 -17.54 -4.39
C ASP A 198 -13.59 -16.52 -3.57
N MET A 199 -12.79 -16.93 -2.61
CA MET A 199 -11.80 -16.02 -1.99
C MET A 199 -10.52 -16.80 -1.68
N GLY A 200 -9.77 -17.09 -2.72
CA GLY A 200 -8.56 -17.88 -2.62
C GLY A 200 -7.50 -17.26 -1.71
N LEU A 201 -6.70 -18.10 -1.09
CA LEU A 201 -5.39 -17.78 -0.50
C LEU A 201 -4.57 -16.77 -1.29
N SER A 202 -4.95 -16.54 -2.53
CA SER A 202 -4.31 -15.70 -3.49
C SER A 202 -4.36 -14.21 -3.17
N ASP A 203 -5.29 -13.76 -2.34
CA ASP A 203 -5.56 -12.34 -2.20
C ASP A 203 -5.05 -11.74 -0.88
N TYR A 204 -4.62 -12.59 0.07
CA TYR A 204 -4.26 -12.17 1.43
C TYR A 204 -2.86 -12.61 1.87
N GLY A 205 -1.88 -12.37 1.01
CA GLY A 205 -0.47 -12.47 1.38
C GLY A 205 0.05 -11.19 2.04
N ILE A 206 1.37 -11.06 2.07
CA ILE A 206 2.01 -9.80 2.39
C ILE A 206 1.59 -8.78 1.32
N LEU A 207 0.90 -7.75 1.76
CA LEU A 207 0.46 -6.65 0.90
C LEU A 207 1.61 -5.67 0.67
N ARG A 208 1.53 -4.95 -0.45
CA ARG A 208 2.50 -3.92 -0.79
C ARG A 208 1.92 -2.53 -0.57
N ARG A 209 2.80 -1.61 -0.20
CA ARG A 209 2.45 -0.20 -0.16
C ARG A 209 2.29 0.35 -1.58
N ARG A 210 1.63 1.48 -1.69
CA ARG A 210 1.62 2.25 -2.93
C ARG A 210 2.88 3.11 -3.02
N TRP A 211 3.30 3.48 -4.23
CA TRP A 211 4.34 4.45 -4.45
C TRP A 211 4.03 5.76 -3.74
N SER A 212 5.05 6.53 -3.43
CA SER A 212 4.86 7.89 -2.93
C SER A 212 4.05 8.70 -3.94
N LYS A 213 3.15 9.54 -3.44
CA LYS A 213 2.28 10.35 -4.31
C LYS A 213 3.12 11.34 -5.12
N ASP A 214 2.95 11.32 -6.44
CA ASP A 214 3.54 12.21 -7.41
C ASP A 214 2.52 12.61 -8.49
N TYR A 215 2.96 13.28 -9.54
CA TYR A 215 2.12 13.72 -10.67
C TYR A 215 1.33 12.57 -11.31
N PHE A 216 1.94 11.40 -11.49
CA PHE A 216 1.30 10.24 -12.14
C PHE A 216 0.51 9.34 -11.19
N THR A 217 1.00 9.17 -9.97
CA THR A 217 0.37 8.28 -8.99
C THR A 217 -0.84 8.90 -8.29
N THR A 218 -1.05 10.21 -8.42
CA THR A 218 -2.25 10.92 -7.95
C THR A 218 -3.31 11.12 -9.02
N ALA A 219 -3.07 10.61 -10.23
CA ALA A 219 -4.03 10.68 -11.32
C ALA A 219 -5.30 9.87 -11.01
N THR A 220 -6.45 10.36 -11.47
CA THR A 220 -7.73 9.66 -11.36
C THR A 220 -8.06 8.95 -12.68
N PRO A 221 -8.72 7.77 -12.63
CA PRO A 221 -9.03 7.01 -13.85
C PRO A 221 -10.12 7.66 -14.72
N SER A 222 -10.94 8.51 -14.13
CA SER A 222 -12.02 9.22 -14.83
C SER A 222 -11.99 10.70 -14.48
N PRO A 223 -12.39 11.56 -15.43
CA PRO A 223 -12.49 12.99 -15.14
C PRO A 223 -13.61 13.24 -14.13
N GLN A 224 -13.37 14.12 -13.20
CA GLN A 224 -14.37 14.57 -12.23
C GLN A 224 -15.39 15.52 -12.88
N TYR A 225 -14.98 16.12 -13.98
CA TYR A 225 -15.82 16.97 -14.83
C TYR A 225 -16.19 16.21 -16.08
N GLY A 226 -17.46 15.88 -16.21
CA GLY A 226 -18.05 15.23 -17.35
C GLY A 226 -17.13 14.90 -18.50
N ALA A 227 -16.69 13.64 -18.59
CA ALA A 227 -16.36 13.08 -19.88
C ALA A 227 -17.54 13.38 -20.80
N SER A 228 -17.25 13.65 -22.08
CA SER A 228 -18.28 13.80 -23.10
C SER A 228 -19.36 12.71 -22.93
N GLY A 229 -20.49 13.04 -22.29
CA GLY A 229 -21.54 12.09 -21.99
C GLY A 229 -22.02 12.02 -20.54
N SER A 230 -21.24 12.44 -19.55
CA SER A 230 -21.73 12.68 -18.19
C SER A 230 -22.08 14.15 -18.03
N SER A 231 -22.99 14.64 -18.80
CA SER A 231 -23.73 15.82 -18.41
C SER A 231 -24.37 15.47 -17.07
N VAL A 232 -24.00 16.19 -15.99
CA VAL A 232 -24.86 16.24 -14.82
C VAL A 232 -26.16 16.81 -15.37
N GLN A 233 -27.11 15.90 -15.66
CA GLN A 233 -28.42 16.31 -16.08
C GLN A 233 -29.04 16.99 -14.86
N VAL A 234 -28.92 18.29 -14.79
CA VAL A 234 -29.76 19.10 -13.94
C VAL A 234 -31.11 19.04 -14.58
N ASN A 235 -31.88 18.04 -14.19
CA ASN A 235 -33.25 17.81 -14.69
C ASN A 235 -34.11 18.92 -14.11
N VAL A 236 -34.20 20.03 -14.80
CA VAL A 236 -35.02 21.16 -14.44
C VAL A 236 -36.32 21.03 -15.21
N GLY A 237 -37.30 20.40 -14.59
CA GLY A 237 -38.64 20.36 -15.14
C GLY A 237 -38.85 19.47 -16.38
N GLY A 238 -38.07 18.38 -16.51
CA GLY A 238 -38.34 17.35 -17.54
C GLY A 238 -37.77 17.61 -18.93
N ASN A 239 -36.92 18.64 -19.13
CA ASN A 239 -36.28 18.93 -20.41
C ASN A 239 -34.75 18.71 -20.31
N ASP A 240 -34.22 17.91 -21.22
CA ASP A 240 -32.78 17.69 -21.38
C ASP A 240 -32.05 18.98 -21.79
N ILE A 241 -30.98 19.31 -21.10
CA ILE A 241 -30.14 20.49 -21.38
C ILE A 241 -29.52 20.44 -22.78
N ASN A 242 -29.40 19.29 -23.40
CA ASN A 242 -28.89 19.12 -24.76
C ASN A 242 -29.84 19.63 -25.87
N SER A 243 -31.08 19.99 -25.53
CA SER A 243 -32.07 20.54 -26.48
C SER A 243 -32.38 22.03 -26.20
N LEU A 244 -31.53 22.72 -25.44
CA LEU A 244 -31.84 24.08 -24.97
C LEU A 244 -31.55 25.17 -26.01
N SER A 245 -32.58 25.56 -26.65
CA SER A 245 -32.81 26.95 -27.07
C SER A 245 -33.55 27.76 -25.96
N GLY A 246 -33.22 27.51 -24.66
CA GLY A 246 -33.92 28.13 -23.53
C GLY A 246 -32.96 28.83 -22.55
N PHE A 247 -33.42 29.92 -21.99
CA PHE A 247 -32.66 30.77 -21.06
C PHE A 247 -32.44 30.06 -19.71
N PHE A 248 -31.19 30.00 -19.24
CA PHE A 248 -30.85 29.60 -17.88
C PHE A 248 -31.31 30.68 -16.89
N THR A 249 -31.95 30.27 -15.81
CA THR A 249 -32.17 31.20 -14.70
C THR A 249 -30.89 31.41 -13.91
N ILE A 250 -30.72 32.58 -13.31
CA ILE A 250 -29.58 32.90 -12.46
C ILE A 250 -29.44 31.88 -11.29
N ALA A 251 -30.56 31.36 -10.80
CA ALA A 251 -30.58 30.35 -9.75
C ALA A 251 -29.95 29.02 -10.21
N GLN A 252 -30.28 28.56 -11.42
CA GLN A 252 -29.72 27.34 -12.02
C GLN A 252 -28.21 27.46 -12.24
N PHE A 253 -27.76 28.60 -12.74
CA PHE A 253 -26.33 28.87 -12.91
C PHE A 253 -25.58 28.85 -11.57
N ARG A 254 -26.15 29.42 -10.51
CA ARG A 254 -25.57 29.39 -9.17
C ARG A 254 -25.47 27.98 -8.60
N VAL A 255 -26.47 27.15 -8.80
CA VAL A 255 -26.45 25.73 -8.36
C VAL A 255 -25.39 24.96 -9.14
N ALA A 256 -25.30 25.13 -10.46
CA ALA A 256 -24.29 24.47 -11.28
C ALA A 256 -22.87 24.88 -10.84
N ASN A 257 -22.63 26.16 -10.60
CA ASN A 257 -21.33 26.65 -10.12
C ASN A 257 -21.00 26.13 -8.71
N ALA A 258 -21.99 26.03 -7.82
CA ALA A 258 -21.77 25.49 -6.48
C ALA A 258 -21.44 23.99 -6.52
N LEU A 259 -22.15 23.23 -7.37
CA LEU A 259 -21.89 21.80 -7.58
C LEU A 259 -20.49 21.58 -8.18
N GLN A 260 -20.12 22.40 -9.16
CA GLN A 260 -18.81 22.40 -9.78
C GLN A 260 -17.70 22.56 -8.73
N ARG A 261 -17.77 23.61 -7.91
CA ARG A 261 -16.81 23.85 -6.82
C ARG A 261 -16.77 22.73 -5.79
N PHE A 262 -17.89 22.11 -5.51
CA PHE A 262 -17.96 20.96 -4.61
C PHE A 262 -17.15 19.78 -5.15
N LEU A 263 -17.36 19.43 -6.42
CA LEU A 263 -16.62 18.34 -7.08
C LEU A 263 -15.12 18.63 -7.17
N GLU A 264 -14.75 19.86 -7.52
CA GLU A 264 -13.35 20.31 -7.56
C GLU A 264 -12.66 20.14 -6.21
N ARG A 265 -13.32 20.58 -5.15
CA ARG A 265 -12.78 20.50 -3.81
C ARG A 265 -12.64 19.05 -3.33
N THR A 266 -13.59 18.19 -3.68
CA THR A 266 -13.53 16.75 -3.39
C THR A 266 -12.38 16.08 -4.13
N ASN A 267 -12.15 16.43 -5.41
CA ASN A 267 -11.07 15.85 -6.19
C ASN A 267 -9.68 16.22 -5.62
N ILE A 268 -9.50 17.49 -5.26
CA ILE A 268 -8.24 17.95 -4.67
C ILE A 268 -8.02 17.38 -3.27
N GLY A 269 -9.09 17.28 -2.49
CA GLY A 269 -9.02 16.87 -1.08
C GLY A 269 -8.84 15.37 -0.87
N GLY A 270 -9.27 14.54 -1.80
CA GLY A 270 -9.32 13.08 -1.69
C GLY A 270 -10.73 12.54 -1.45
N GLY A 271 -10.94 11.26 -1.77
CA GLY A 271 -12.23 10.59 -1.71
C GLY A 271 -12.59 9.99 -0.35
N ARG A 272 -11.69 9.99 0.62
CA ARG A 272 -11.95 9.42 1.95
C ARG A 272 -12.76 10.36 2.81
N TYR A 273 -13.57 9.82 3.70
CA TYR A 273 -14.47 10.60 4.55
C TYR A 273 -13.77 11.66 5.40
N ASN A 274 -12.61 11.33 5.99
CA ASN A 274 -11.81 12.28 6.75
C ASN A 274 -11.22 13.40 5.88
N GLU A 275 -10.76 13.06 4.67
CA GLU A 275 -10.23 13.98 3.67
C GLU A 275 -11.34 14.91 3.14
N PHE A 276 -12.52 14.34 2.88
CA PHE A 276 -13.72 15.09 2.52
C PHE A 276 -14.10 16.13 3.59
N ILE A 277 -14.15 15.73 4.87
CA ILE A 277 -14.46 16.66 5.96
C ILE A 277 -13.39 17.76 6.04
N LEU A 278 -12.12 17.39 5.94
CA LEU A 278 -11.02 18.36 5.95
C LEU A 278 -11.13 19.34 4.77
N ALA A 279 -11.38 18.82 3.56
CA ALA A 279 -11.46 19.64 2.36
C ALA A 279 -12.63 20.64 2.39
N HIS A 280 -13.81 20.20 2.86
CA HIS A 280 -15.01 21.04 2.83
C HIS A 280 -15.23 21.89 4.07
N PHE A 281 -14.86 21.40 5.25
CA PHE A 281 -15.15 22.03 6.53
C PHE A 281 -13.91 22.50 7.29
N GLY A 282 -12.71 22.16 6.81
CA GLY A 282 -11.45 22.55 7.46
C GLY A 282 -11.21 21.85 8.81
N CYS A 283 -12.00 20.85 9.17
CA CYS A 283 -11.89 20.09 10.41
C CYS A 283 -11.28 18.72 10.12
N MET A 284 -10.41 18.24 10.98
CA MET A 284 -9.89 16.87 10.89
C MET A 284 -10.50 16.02 12.01
N PRO A 285 -11.40 15.09 11.69
CA PRO A 285 -11.98 14.20 12.70
C PRO A 285 -10.93 13.24 13.24
N THR A 286 -11.08 12.81 14.48
CA THR A 286 -10.20 11.79 15.06
C THR A 286 -10.53 10.41 14.48
N ASP A 287 -9.52 9.55 14.32
CA ASP A 287 -9.70 8.19 13.79
C ASP A 287 -10.72 7.38 14.60
N ALA A 288 -10.74 7.56 15.92
CA ALA A 288 -11.72 6.92 16.81
C ALA A 288 -13.16 7.36 16.53
N THR A 289 -13.37 8.62 16.17
CA THR A 289 -14.71 9.17 15.88
C THR A 289 -15.27 8.60 14.58
N ILE A 290 -14.42 8.45 13.57
CA ILE A 290 -14.83 7.92 12.25
C ILE A 290 -14.73 6.39 12.13
N GLN A 291 -14.43 5.71 13.24
CA GLN A 291 -14.40 4.24 13.32
C GLN A 291 -13.39 3.60 12.38
N ARG A 292 -12.18 4.14 12.30
CA ARG A 292 -11.05 3.58 11.55
C ARG A 292 -9.88 3.24 12.48
N PRO A 293 -8.89 2.41 12.04
CA PRO A 293 -7.67 2.17 12.82
C PRO A 293 -6.99 3.49 13.19
N GLU A 294 -6.58 3.62 14.45
CA GLU A 294 -5.91 4.84 14.92
C GLU A 294 -4.43 4.82 14.58
N PHE A 295 -3.95 5.83 13.88
CA PHE A 295 -2.52 6.02 13.64
C PHE A 295 -1.85 6.52 14.94
N LEU A 296 -0.86 5.78 15.42
CA LEU A 296 -0.16 6.11 16.67
C LEU A 296 1.12 6.91 16.46
N GLY A 297 1.83 6.63 15.37
CA GLY A 297 3.07 7.31 15.04
C GLY A 297 3.91 6.53 14.05
N SER A 298 4.98 7.14 13.57
CA SER A 298 5.93 6.53 12.65
C SER A 298 7.37 6.91 12.95
N VAL A 299 8.30 6.02 12.56
CA VAL A 299 9.74 6.25 12.59
C VAL A 299 10.27 6.02 11.18
N THR A 300 10.96 7.01 10.64
CA THR A 300 11.52 6.96 9.27
C THR A 300 13.02 7.18 9.34
N ALA A 301 13.78 6.40 8.57
CA ALA A 301 15.21 6.57 8.41
C ALA A 301 15.57 6.54 6.92
N PRO A 302 16.43 7.45 6.44
CA PRO A 302 16.99 7.37 5.10
C PRO A 302 17.97 6.20 5.00
N VAL A 303 18.01 5.57 3.83
CA VAL A 303 18.99 4.54 3.51
C VAL A 303 20.22 5.22 2.92
N GLN A 304 21.39 4.88 3.47
CA GLN A 304 22.67 5.35 2.97
C GLN A 304 23.28 4.28 2.07
N VAL A 305 23.58 4.64 0.85
CA VAL A 305 24.26 3.79 -0.13
C VAL A 305 25.73 4.23 -0.20
N SER A 306 26.63 3.28 0.00
CA SER A 306 28.08 3.50 -0.07
C SER A 306 28.68 2.70 -1.21
N ALA A 307 29.66 3.27 -1.89
CA ALA A 307 30.40 2.59 -2.93
C ALA A 307 31.62 1.86 -2.33
N VAL A 308 31.84 0.63 -2.78
CA VAL A 308 33.04 -0.15 -2.47
C VAL A 308 33.78 -0.36 -3.78
N ALA A 309 34.99 0.20 -3.86
CA ALA A 309 35.82 0.04 -5.06
C ALA A 309 36.47 -1.34 -5.09
N ASN A 310 36.47 -1.97 -6.25
CA ASN A 310 37.21 -3.20 -6.49
C ASN A 310 38.69 -2.87 -6.71
N THR A 311 39.54 -3.39 -5.84
CA THR A 311 41.01 -3.21 -5.92
C THR A 311 41.71 -4.41 -6.55
N ALA A 312 41.03 -5.55 -6.71
CA ALA A 312 41.55 -6.76 -7.34
C ALA A 312 40.95 -6.86 -8.75
N GLY A 313 41.66 -6.31 -9.75
CA GLY A 313 41.22 -6.42 -11.14
C GLY A 313 41.46 -7.82 -11.71
N GLY A 314 40.51 -8.32 -12.50
CA GLY A 314 40.70 -9.46 -13.39
C GLY A 314 41.67 -9.08 -14.52
N THR A 315 42.77 -9.83 -14.65
CA THR A 315 43.72 -9.73 -15.78
C THR A 315 43.38 -10.85 -16.79
N GLY A 316 42.99 -10.48 -17.99
CA GLY A 316 42.71 -11.44 -19.06
C GLY A 316 41.44 -11.15 -19.87
N SER A 317 41.09 -12.10 -20.73
CA SER A 317 39.90 -12.02 -21.59
C SER A 317 38.53 -11.93 -20.84
N ASP A 318 38.55 -12.07 -19.53
CA ASP A 318 37.33 -11.94 -18.67
C ASP A 318 37.22 -10.56 -18.03
N ALA A 319 37.98 -9.57 -18.46
CA ALA A 319 37.86 -8.19 -17.98
C ALA A 319 36.57 -7.53 -18.55
N THR A 320 35.47 -7.75 -17.89
CA THR A 320 34.22 -6.96 -18.08
C THR A 320 34.33 -5.67 -17.27
N ILE A 321 33.55 -4.67 -17.63
CA ILE A 321 33.48 -3.40 -16.88
C ILE A 321 33.16 -3.66 -15.39
N GLU A 322 32.46 -4.74 -15.09
CA GLU A 322 32.08 -5.15 -13.73
C GLU A 322 33.23 -5.74 -12.91
N ASN A 323 34.24 -6.32 -13.56
CA ASN A 323 35.40 -6.96 -12.90
C ASN A 323 36.70 -6.17 -13.04
N SER A 324 36.67 -4.98 -13.63
CA SER A 324 37.84 -4.15 -13.78
C SER A 324 38.27 -3.51 -12.45
N THR A 325 39.60 -3.26 -12.30
CA THR A 325 40.08 -2.45 -11.18
C THR A 325 39.44 -1.07 -11.21
N GLY A 326 38.86 -0.67 -10.08
CA GLY A 326 38.13 0.59 -9.96
C GLY A 326 36.63 0.48 -10.24
N SER A 327 36.09 -0.71 -10.58
CA SER A 327 34.63 -0.92 -10.59
C SER A 327 34.04 -0.77 -9.19
N PHE A 328 32.81 -0.26 -9.10
CA PHE A 328 32.15 0.00 -7.83
C PHE A 328 31.07 -1.04 -7.58
N ALA A 329 31.06 -1.63 -6.39
CA ALA A 329 29.94 -2.37 -5.83
C ALA A 329 29.17 -1.50 -4.83
N GLY A 330 27.88 -1.71 -4.66
CA GLY A 330 27.07 -0.96 -3.71
C GLY A 330 26.82 -1.72 -2.41
N VAL A 331 26.95 -1.04 -1.28
CA VAL A 331 26.49 -1.50 0.03
C VAL A 331 25.54 -0.47 0.59
N ALA A 332 24.33 -0.91 0.96
CA ALA A 332 23.35 -0.02 1.53
C ALA A 332 22.94 -0.44 2.93
N SER A 333 22.75 0.54 3.81
CA SER A 333 22.28 0.33 5.17
C SER A 333 21.44 1.49 5.66
N ALA A 334 20.55 1.21 6.60
CA ALA A 334 19.79 2.22 7.32
C ALA A 334 19.71 1.87 8.81
N VAL A 335 19.78 2.88 9.65
CA VAL A 335 19.56 2.75 11.09
C VAL A 335 18.55 3.79 11.50
N GLY A 336 17.46 3.35 12.14
CA GLY A 336 16.43 4.22 12.68
C GLY A 336 16.18 3.93 14.14
N THR A 337 16.14 4.97 14.95
CA THR A 337 15.74 4.89 16.35
C THR A 337 14.99 6.15 16.74
N SER A 338 13.80 6.01 17.27
CA SER A 338 13.01 7.13 17.80
C SER A 338 11.89 6.60 18.69
N LEU A 339 11.31 7.49 19.50
CA LEU A 339 10.05 7.20 20.16
C LEU A 339 8.93 7.23 19.12
N CYS A 340 8.27 6.09 18.92
CA CYS A 340 7.14 6.00 18.00
C CYS A 340 5.86 6.55 18.65
N PHE A 341 5.50 6.02 19.81
CA PHE A 341 4.33 6.51 20.54
C PHE A 341 4.40 6.24 22.03
N ARG A 342 3.60 7.00 22.79
CA ARG A 342 3.27 6.76 24.19
C ARG A 342 1.79 7.05 24.40
N ARG A 343 0.98 6.02 24.69
CA ARG A 343 -0.48 6.14 24.76
C ARG A 343 -1.11 5.21 25.79
N SER A 344 -2.31 5.60 26.27
CA SER A 344 -3.18 4.75 27.08
C SER A 344 -4.38 4.30 26.26
N PHE A 345 -4.77 3.04 26.44
CA PHE A 345 -5.85 2.41 25.68
C PHE A 345 -7.03 2.09 26.60
N LYS A 346 -8.23 2.33 26.12
CA LYS A 346 -9.47 2.18 26.89
C LYS A 346 -10.32 0.99 26.45
N GLU A 347 -9.95 0.33 25.36
CA GLU A 347 -10.70 -0.81 24.79
C GLU A 347 -9.75 -1.91 24.33
N TYR A 348 -10.34 -3.11 24.10
CA TYR A 348 -9.62 -4.24 23.56
C TYR A 348 -9.26 -4.01 22.10
N GLY A 349 -8.06 -4.41 21.72
CA GLY A 349 -7.58 -4.30 20.35
C GLY A 349 -6.21 -4.88 20.15
N VAL A 350 -5.65 -4.63 18.99
CA VAL A 350 -4.29 -5.01 18.64
C VAL A 350 -3.53 -3.79 18.13
N ILE A 351 -2.29 -3.66 18.55
CA ILE A 351 -1.35 -2.74 17.92
C ILE A 351 -0.60 -3.54 16.85
N LEU A 352 -0.60 -3.02 15.63
CA LEU A 352 0.23 -3.51 14.53
C LEU A 352 1.24 -2.42 14.15
N GLY A 353 2.50 -2.82 14.07
CA GLY A 353 3.57 -2.01 13.52
C GLY A 353 3.97 -2.56 12.16
N LEU A 354 3.75 -1.78 11.11
CA LEU A 354 4.06 -2.14 9.73
C LEU A 354 5.40 -1.54 9.34
N PHE A 355 6.33 -2.41 8.97
CA PHE A 355 7.64 -2.02 8.48
C PHE A 355 7.66 -2.09 6.96
N SER A 356 8.26 -1.09 6.32
CA SER A 356 8.44 -1.07 4.87
C SER A 356 9.72 -0.33 4.47
N VAL A 357 10.32 -0.78 3.38
CA VAL A 357 11.44 -0.09 2.72
C VAL A 357 11.01 0.25 1.31
N PHE A 358 11.19 1.48 0.89
CA PHE A 358 10.72 1.93 -0.43
C PHE A 358 11.58 3.07 -0.96
N PRO A 359 11.86 3.06 -2.27
CA PRO A 359 12.47 4.19 -2.95
C PRO A 359 11.42 5.22 -3.36
N ARG A 360 11.88 6.44 -3.60
CA ARG A 360 11.09 7.44 -4.28
C ARG A 360 10.89 7.04 -5.76
N PRO A 361 9.72 7.26 -6.37
CA PRO A 361 9.50 6.94 -7.77
C PRO A 361 10.36 7.83 -8.67
N ILE A 362 11.03 7.22 -9.63
CA ILE A 362 11.86 7.86 -10.66
C ILE A 362 11.38 7.32 -12.01
N TYR A 363 11.34 8.16 -13.03
CA TYR A 363 10.87 7.81 -14.37
C TYR A 363 12.01 7.92 -15.37
N SER A 364 12.17 6.89 -16.20
CA SER A 364 13.25 6.79 -17.19
C SER A 364 12.78 7.06 -18.61
N ASP A 365 11.49 7.29 -18.80
CA ASP A 365 10.89 7.35 -20.12
C ASP A 365 9.74 8.37 -20.12
N GLY A 366 9.37 8.87 -21.32
CA GLY A 366 8.27 9.78 -21.49
C GLY A 366 8.68 11.16 -22.04
N VAL A 367 7.68 11.89 -22.51
CA VAL A 367 7.80 13.26 -23.04
C VAL A 367 7.09 14.21 -22.11
N GLN A 368 7.81 15.17 -21.56
CA GLN A 368 7.20 16.17 -20.69
C GLN A 368 6.10 16.95 -21.41
N ARG A 369 5.00 17.18 -20.75
CA ARG A 369 3.79 17.78 -21.30
C ARG A 369 4.04 19.12 -21.98
N TYR A 370 4.90 19.98 -21.42
CA TYR A 370 5.20 21.29 -21.99
C TYR A 370 5.85 21.24 -23.39
N LEU A 371 6.50 20.14 -23.75
CA LEU A 371 7.05 19.92 -25.10
C LEU A 371 5.98 19.63 -26.14
N THR A 372 4.76 19.29 -25.70
CA THR A 372 3.63 18.96 -26.59
C THR A 372 2.64 20.12 -26.76
N TYR A 373 2.86 21.25 -26.10
CA TYR A 373 1.97 22.41 -26.17
C TYR A 373 1.98 23.05 -27.55
N GLY A 374 0.78 23.24 -28.13
CA GLY A 374 0.60 23.90 -29.41
C GLY A 374 1.16 23.16 -30.61
N VAL A 375 1.60 21.88 -30.44
CA VAL A 375 2.13 21.08 -31.53
C VAL A 375 0.99 20.24 -32.14
N LYS A 376 0.96 20.19 -33.49
CA LYS A 376 -0.03 19.40 -34.21
C LYS A 376 0.13 17.90 -33.85
N GLY A 377 -0.91 17.31 -33.28
CA GLY A 377 -0.90 15.92 -32.83
C GLY A 377 -0.45 15.73 -31.38
N GLY A 378 0.03 16.78 -30.69
CA GLY A 378 0.31 16.74 -29.25
C GLY A 378 -0.95 16.71 -28.40
N THR A 379 -0.76 16.69 -27.08
CA THR A 379 -1.84 16.67 -26.05
C THR A 379 -2.61 17.98 -25.95
N SER A 380 -2.78 18.70 -27.05
CA SER A 380 -3.29 20.05 -27.09
C SER A 380 -4.76 20.19 -26.72
N LYS A 381 -5.51 19.11 -26.61
CA LYS A 381 -6.96 19.19 -26.42
C LYS A 381 -7.39 18.66 -25.06
N SER A 382 -7.34 19.51 -24.06
CA SER A 382 -8.14 19.33 -22.86
C SER A 382 -9.49 20.01 -23.05
N GLY A 383 -10.44 19.32 -23.67
CA GLY A 383 -11.78 19.86 -23.90
C GLY A 383 -11.81 21.09 -24.83
N ASP A 384 -12.78 21.97 -24.63
CA ASP A 384 -13.03 23.16 -25.45
C ASP A 384 -12.05 24.32 -25.25
N THR A 385 -10.90 24.09 -24.62
CA THR A 385 -9.91 25.13 -24.34
C THR A 385 -8.97 25.30 -25.52
N PRO A 386 -8.84 26.50 -26.09
CA PRO A 386 -7.88 26.75 -27.15
C PRO A 386 -6.44 26.48 -26.73
N ASP A 387 -5.61 25.95 -27.64
CA ASP A 387 -4.23 25.50 -27.37
C ASP A 387 -3.34 26.57 -26.69
N ARG A 388 -3.57 27.84 -26.97
CA ARG A 388 -2.84 28.97 -26.33
C ARG A 388 -3.03 29.05 -24.82
N PHE A 389 -4.12 28.51 -24.28
CA PHE A 389 -4.40 28.50 -22.83
C PHE A 389 -3.74 27.34 -22.10
N MET A 390 -3.05 26.43 -22.81
CA MET A 390 -2.21 25.40 -22.20
C MET A 390 -0.97 25.98 -21.54
N PHE A 391 -0.54 27.20 -21.94
CA PHE A 391 0.61 27.88 -21.35
C PHE A 391 0.32 28.52 -19.97
N GLY A 392 -0.63 28.04 -19.20
CA GLY A 392 -0.84 28.42 -17.79
C GLY A 392 -1.54 29.77 -17.62
N MET A 393 -2.82 29.82 -17.89
CA MET A 393 -3.65 31.03 -17.64
C MET A 393 -4.33 30.91 -16.28
N PRO A 394 -4.09 31.85 -15.34
CA PRO A 394 -4.65 31.76 -13.97
C PRO A 394 -6.17 31.64 -13.93
N GLU A 395 -6.88 32.22 -14.91
CA GLU A 395 -8.34 32.19 -15.00
C GLU A 395 -8.89 30.75 -15.22
N PHE A 396 -8.08 29.87 -15.82
CA PHE A 396 -8.43 28.49 -16.09
C PHE A 396 -7.86 27.51 -15.04
N ALA A 397 -7.00 28.00 -14.14
CA ALA A 397 -6.46 27.17 -13.06
C ALA A 397 -7.57 26.83 -12.08
N GLY A 398 -7.98 25.58 -12.04
CA GLY A 398 -9.09 25.11 -11.20
C GLY A 398 -10.41 24.96 -11.97
N ILE A 399 -10.41 25.13 -13.26
CA ILE A 399 -11.55 24.84 -14.11
C ILE A 399 -11.27 23.55 -14.90
N GLY A 400 -11.95 22.48 -14.52
CA GLY A 400 -11.85 21.19 -15.19
C GLY A 400 -10.55 20.42 -14.88
N ASP A 401 -10.56 19.16 -15.26
CA ASP A 401 -9.41 18.28 -15.22
C ASP A 401 -8.69 18.29 -16.57
N GLN A 402 -7.41 18.01 -16.52
CA GLN A 402 -6.63 17.75 -17.72
C GLN A 402 -6.30 16.25 -17.82
N GLN A 403 -6.41 15.73 -19.02
CA GLN A 403 -5.99 14.37 -19.32
C GLN A 403 -4.47 14.28 -19.37
N ILE A 404 -3.89 13.32 -18.64
CA ILE A 404 -2.49 12.93 -18.80
C ILE A 404 -2.41 12.00 -19.99
N ASP A 405 -1.48 12.27 -20.90
CA ASP A 405 -1.21 11.39 -22.04
C ASP A 405 -0.25 10.27 -21.66
N LYS A 406 -0.43 9.09 -22.23
CA LYS A 406 0.49 7.97 -22.01
C LYS A 406 1.90 8.26 -22.50
N SER A 407 2.04 9.15 -23.49
CA SER A 407 3.34 9.62 -23.98
C SER A 407 4.16 10.37 -22.94
N GLU A 408 3.52 10.87 -21.86
CA GLU A 408 4.22 11.46 -20.72
C GLU A 408 4.95 10.41 -19.85
N LEU A 409 4.63 9.12 -20.02
CA LEU A 409 5.22 7.98 -19.29
C LEU A 409 6.01 7.01 -20.16
N GLN A 410 5.77 7.03 -21.46
CA GLN A 410 6.42 6.12 -22.42
C GLN A 410 6.81 6.88 -23.69
N THR A 411 7.94 6.53 -24.28
CA THR A 411 8.38 7.13 -25.56
C THR A 411 7.43 6.80 -26.70
N VAL A 412 7.45 7.67 -27.70
CA VAL A 412 6.55 7.67 -28.86
C VAL A 412 6.60 6.37 -29.68
N ALA A 413 7.67 5.57 -29.56
CA ALA A 413 7.77 4.27 -30.25
C ALA A 413 6.68 3.26 -29.82
N TYR A 414 6.18 3.40 -28.59
CA TYR A 414 5.19 2.47 -28.01
C TYR A 414 3.80 3.08 -27.87
N VAL A 415 3.69 4.41 -27.90
CA VAL A 415 2.44 5.11 -27.63
C VAL A 415 2.28 6.28 -28.59
N SER A 416 1.11 6.39 -29.19
CA SER A 416 0.74 7.58 -29.98
C SER A 416 0.26 8.70 -29.06
N PHE A 417 0.49 9.97 -29.45
CA PHE A 417 -0.10 11.10 -28.76
C PHE A 417 -1.63 11.04 -28.73
N GLY A 418 -2.24 11.49 -27.66
CA GLY A 418 -3.70 11.54 -27.50
C GLY A 418 -4.29 10.28 -26.85
N GLN A 419 -3.47 9.37 -26.34
CA GLN A 419 -3.93 8.21 -25.57
C GLN A 419 -3.96 8.57 -24.07
N GLY A 420 -5.14 8.63 -23.49
CA GLY A 420 -5.31 8.97 -22.07
C GLY A 420 -4.72 7.91 -21.14
N PHE A 421 -3.96 8.35 -20.17
CA PHE A 421 -3.49 7.56 -19.03
C PHE A 421 -4.40 7.73 -17.82
N GLY A 422 -4.74 8.97 -17.49
CA GLY A 422 -5.57 9.37 -16.35
C GLY A 422 -5.86 10.86 -16.40
N TYR A 423 -6.42 11.37 -15.33
CA TYR A 423 -6.80 12.79 -15.24
C TYR A 423 -6.17 13.42 -14.00
N GLN A 424 -5.78 14.69 -14.15
CA GLN A 424 -5.25 15.52 -13.07
C GLN A 424 -5.92 16.89 -13.09
N GLN A 425 -5.78 17.63 -12.00
CA GLN A 425 -6.17 19.02 -11.98
C GLN A 425 -5.45 19.81 -13.09
N ARG A 426 -6.13 20.78 -13.66
CA ARG A 426 -5.54 21.60 -14.71
C ARG A 426 -4.26 22.30 -14.24
N TYR A 427 -3.23 22.30 -15.10
CA TYR A 427 -1.90 22.84 -14.82
C TYR A 427 -1.15 22.13 -13.67
N ALA A 428 -1.41 20.85 -13.45
CA ALA A 428 -0.68 20.08 -12.46
C ALA A 428 0.83 20.02 -12.76
N GLU A 429 1.23 20.02 -14.03
CA GLU A 429 2.63 20.07 -14.49
C GLU A 429 3.39 21.33 -14.07
N TYR A 430 2.69 22.41 -13.76
CA TYR A 430 3.29 23.64 -13.18
C TYR A 430 3.39 23.60 -11.65
N LYS A 431 2.77 22.60 -11.01
CA LYS A 431 2.69 22.48 -9.54
C LYS A 431 3.53 21.33 -9.00
N PHE A 432 3.77 20.30 -9.81
CA PHE A 432 4.44 19.07 -9.41
C PHE A 432 5.49 18.68 -10.45
N ASN A 433 6.67 18.34 -9.96
CA ASN A 433 7.72 17.73 -10.77
C ASN A 433 7.95 16.29 -10.28
N HIS A 434 8.40 15.44 -11.17
CA HIS A 434 8.82 14.08 -10.89
C HIS A 434 10.32 13.93 -11.13
N ASP A 435 10.92 12.90 -10.51
CA ASP A 435 12.33 12.62 -10.69
C ASP A 435 12.55 11.90 -12.02
N GLU A 436 13.57 12.30 -12.77
CA GLU A 436 13.86 11.83 -14.12
C GLU A 436 15.25 11.23 -14.22
N VAL A 437 15.45 10.38 -15.21
CA VAL A 437 16.73 9.73 -15.53
C VAL A 437 17.07 9.99 -16.98
N HIS A 438 18.32 10.40 -17.24
CA HIS A 438 18.80 10.72 -18.57
C HIS A 438 20.09 9.98 -18.90
N GLY A 439 20.40 9.87 -20.20
CA GLY A 439 21.65 9.32 -20.71
C GLY A 439 21.81 7.82 -20.43
N ASP A 440 22.99 7.41 -20.03
CA ASP A 440 23.33 5.98 -19.80
C ASP A 440 22.59 5.35 -18.61
N PHE A 441 21.97 6.13 -17.73
CA PHE A 441 21.13 5.63 -16.64
C PHE A 441 19.71 5.31 -17.10
N ALA A 442 19.30 5.76 -18.28
CA ALA A 442 18.04 5.37 -18.87
C ALA A 442 18.04 3.87 -19.17
N LEU A 443 16.87 3.27 -19.33
CA LEU A 443 16.75 1.82 -19.44
C LEU A 443 17.52 1.21 -20.61
N ASP A 444 17.48 1.85 -21.77
CA ASP A 444 18.23 1.43 -22.96
C ASP A 444 19.69 1.89 -22.91
N GLY A 445 20.11 2.55 -21.85
CA GLY A 445 21.47 2.95 -21.61
C GLY A 445 22.37 1.80 -21.12
N LYS A 446 23.63 2.11 -20.89
CA LYS A 446 24.64 1.13 -20.47
C LYS A 446 24.63 0.84 -18.97
N LEU A 447 23.99 1.71 -18.18
CA LEU A 447 24.07 1.72 -16.70
C LEU A 447 22.69 1.78 -16.00
N PRO A 448 21.67 1.02 -16.45
CA PRO A 448 20.33 1.10 -15.86
C PRO A 448 20.27 0.58 -14.41
N GLN A 449 21.28 -0.22 -13.98
CA GLN A 449 21.34 -0.76 -12.61
C GLN A 449 21.72 0.27 -11.55
N TYR A 450 22.14 1.48 -11.95
CA TYR A 450 22.47 2.54 -11.01
C TYR A 450 21.26 3.27 -10.43
N THR A 451 20.05 2.96 -10.90
CA THR A 451 18.82 3.61 -10.43
C THR A 451 17.67 2.61 -10.22
N PHE A 452 16.72 2.97 -9.39
CA PHE A 452 15.44 2.26 -9.27
C PHE A 452 14.36 2.86 -10.18
N ALA A 453 14.77 3.42 -11.32
CA ALA A 453 13.84 4.03 -12.26
C ALA A 453 12.75 3.03 -12.70
N ARG A 454 11.52 3.51 -12.76
CA ARG A 454 10.38 2.75 -13.24
C ARG A 454 10.47 2.59 -14.74
N PHE A 455 10.31 1.38 -15.20
CA PHE A 455 10.28 1.04 -16.60
C PHE A 455 9.03 0.26 -16.96
N PHE A 456 8.38 0.66 -18.02
CA PHE A 456 7.10 0.08 -18.42
C PHE A 456 7.22 -0.84 -19.65
N GLY A 457 8.38 -0.91 -20.30
CA GLY A 457 8.63 -1.76 -21.45
C GLY A 457 7.76 -1.42 -22.66
N SER A 458 7.53 -2.43 -23.51
CA SER A 458 6.66 -2.31 -24.69
C SER A 458 5.16 -2.42 -24.37
N ASN A 459 4.81 -2.72 -23.13
CA ASN A 459 3.41 -2.81 -22.71
C ASN A 459 2.81 -1.42 -22.52
N THR A 460 1.63 -1.21 -23.07
CA THR A 460 0.92 0.06 -22.89
C THR A 460 0.63 0.31 -21.43
N VAL A 461 1.13 1.43 -20.89
CA VAL A 461 0.87 1.85 -19.52
C VAL A 461 -0.61 2.13 -19.32
N ALA A 462 -1.14 1.66 -18.20
CA ALA A 462 -2.49 1.96 -17.75
C ALA A 462 -2.51 2.28 -16.26
N LEU A 463 -3.38 3.20 -15.86
CA LEU A 463 -3.59 3.51 -14.46
C LEU A 463 -4.41 2.38 -13.81
N ASN A 464 -3.72 1.51 -13.12
CA ASN A 464 -4.31 0.36 -12.43
C ASN A 464 -3.58 0.09 -11.11
N SER A 465 -4.06 -0.88 -10.35
CA SER A 465 -3.46 -1.28 -9.08
C SER A 465 -1.97 -1.64 -9.22
N SER A 466 -1.58 -2.32 -10.30
CA SER A 466 -0.17 -2.70 -10.56
C SER A 466 0.72 -1.48 -10.81
N PHE A 467 0.21 -0.43 -11.44
CA PHE A 467 0.94 0.83 -11.62
C PHE A 467 1.20 1.54 -10.29
N LEU A 468 0.23 1.53 -9.39
CA LEU A 468 0.34 2.18 -8.09
C LEU A 468 1.15 1.38 -7.07
N GLU A 469 1.26 0.06 -7.26
CA GLU A 469 1.97 -0.82 -6.35
C GLU A 469 3.48 -0.54 -6.34
N CYS A 470 4.05 -0.32 -5.15
CA CYS A 470 5.49 -0.14 -4.98
C CYS A 470 6.20 -1.48 -5.15
N ASN A 471 6.69 -1.73 -6.35
CA ASN A 471 7.47 -2.92 -6.70
C ASN A 471 8.73 -2.51 -7.47
N PRO A 472 9.77 -2.03 -6.77
CA PRO A 472 11.02 -1.61 -7.38
C PRO A 472 11.72 -2.77 -8.09
N ARG A 473 12.50 -2.45 -9.10
CA ARG A 473 13.33 -3.41 -9.83
C ARG A 473 14.36 -4.07 -8.91
N LYS A 474 14.68 -5.34 -9.19
CA LYS A 474 15.68 -6.12 -8.44
C LYS A 474 17.02 -6.23 -9.16
N ASP A 475 17.11 -5.73 -10.39
CA ASP A 475 18.31 -5.81 -11.22
C ASP A 475 19.57 -5.18 -10.61
N PRO A 476 19.46 -4.13 -9.75
CA PRO A 476 20.65 -3.60 -9.08
C PRO A 476 21.30 -4.56 -8.08
N PHE A 477 20.58 -5.62 -7.66
CA PHE A 477 21.08 -6.56 -6.66
C PHE A 477 21.75 -7.77 -7.29
N VAL A 478 22.79 -8.27 -6.64
CA VAL A 478 23.47 -9.50 -7.02
C VAL A 478 22.51 -10.69 -6.86
N THR A 479 22.41 -11.51 -7.90
CA THR A 479 21.68 -12.76 -7.83
C THR A 479 22.47 -13.77 -7.00
N ILE A 480 21.95 -14.15 -5.84
CA ILE A 480 22.56 -15.18 -5.00
C ILE A 480 22.03 -16.54 -5.43
N SER A 481 22.92 -17.41 -5.94
CA SER A 481 22.58 -18.79 -6.27
C SER A 481 22.45 -19.62 -4.99
N ASN A 482 21.43 -20.46 -4.90
CA ASN A 482 21.31 -21.43 -3.82
C ASN A 482 22.39 -22.52 -3.98
N ALA A 483 22.78 -23.15 -2.88
CA ALA A 483 23.74 -24.27 -2.84
C ALA A 483 23.36 -25.47 -3.74
N SER A 484 22.15 -25.52 -4.27
CA SER A 484 21.63 -26.53 -5.18
C SER A 484 21.79 -26.21 -6.67
N GLY A 485 22.53 -25.16 -7.04
CA GLY A 485 22.80 -24.80 -8.44
C GLY A 485 21.59 -24.28 -9.23
N GLN A 486 20.43 -24.14 -8.62
CA GLN A 486 19.31 -23.44 -9.24
C GLN A 486 19.50 -21.94 -9.08
N SER A 487 19.52 -21.23 -10.18
CA SER A 487 19.49 -19.76 -10.23
C SER A 487 18.18 -19.29 -9.58
N SER A 488 18.22 -19.08 -8.27
CA SER A 488 17.08 -18.56 -7.51
C SER A 488 17.16 -17.04 -7.50
N THR A 489 16.38 -16.42 -8.34
CA THR A 489 16.13 -14.99 -8.41
C THR A 489 15.42 -14.41 -7.17
N THR A 490 15.39 -15.11 -6.06
CA THR A 490 14.42 -14.84 -5.00
C THR A 490 14.99 -14.67 -3.60
N VAL A 491 16.23 -14.25 -3.48
CA VAL A 491 16.69 -13.73 -2.18
C VAL A 491 16.04 -12.38 -1.94
N GLN A 492 15.39 -12.24 -0.80
CA GLN A 492 14.81 -10.97 -0.39
C GLN A 492 15.88 -9.90 -0.23
N THR A 493 15.58 -8.71 -0.74
CA THR A 493 16.59 -7.65 -0.91
C THR A 493 16.97 -6.94 0.37
N CYS A 494 16.12 -6.98 1.40
CA CYS A 494 16.33 -6.29 2.67
C CYS A 494 16.42 -7.28 3.83
N TRP A 495 17.46 -7.14 4.65
CA TRP A 495 17.68 -7.91 5.86
C TRP A 495 17.56 -6.99 7.07
N VAL A 496 16.60 -7.27 7.93
CA VAL A 496 16.20 -6.36 9.00
C VAL A 496 16.40 -6.97 10.36
N GLN A 497 17.07 -6.23 11.23
CA GLN A 497 17.08 -6.46 12.67
C GLN A 497 16.24 -5.35 13.30
N LEU A 498 15.15 -5.71 13.94
CA LEU A 498 14.27 -4.80 14.65
C LEU A 498 14.29 -5.11 16.14
N ARG A 499 14.74 -4.18 16.94
CA ARG A 499 14.59 -4.22 18.38
C ARG A 499 13.34 -3.46 18.79
N ASN A 500 12.36 -4.18 19.28
CA ASN A 500 11.13 -3.64 19.80
C ASN A 500 11.30 -3.29 21.28
N ASN A 501 11.56 -2.03 21.61
CA ASN A 501 11.61 -1.57 23.00
C ASN A 501 10.19 -1.20 23.44
N VAL A 502 9.59 -2.03 24.28
CA VAL A 502 8.20 -1.92 24.72
C VAL A 502 8.14 -1.84 26.24
N LYS A 503 7.66 -0.74 26.77
CA LYS A 503 7.35 -0.60 28.20
C LYS A 503 5.85 -0.48 28.35
N ALA A 504 5.23 -1.40 29.08
CA ALA A 504 3.79 -1.44 29.29
C ALA A 504 3.44 -1.43 30.78
N ILE A 505 2.46 -0.61 31.14
CA ILE A 505 1.81 -0.67 32.45
C ILE A 505 0.45 -1.31 32.23
N ARG A 506 0.22 -2.48 32.84
CA ARG A 506 -0.97 -3.30 32.63
C ARG A 506 -1.78 -3.51 33.91
N PRO A 507 -3.10 -3.72 33.80
CA PRO A 507 -3.96 -4.00 34.96
C PRO A 507 -3.79 -5.43 35.51
N PHE A 508 -2.61 -6.02 35.35
CA PHE A 508 -2.28 -7.33 35.87
C PHE A 508 -1.37 -7.24 37.10
N PRO A 509 -1.52 -8.13 38.10
CA PRO A 509 -0.55 -8.24 39.19
C PRO A 509 0.80 -8.73 38.65
N LYS A 510 1.90 -8.27 39.26
CA LYS A 510 3.25 -8.69 38.87
C LYS A 510 3.50 -10.17 39.21
N PHE A 511 2.92 -10.63 40.30
CA PHE A 511 2.97 -12.03 40.74
C PHE A 511 1.53 -12.50 40.99
N SER A 512 1.19 -13.65 40.43
CA SER A 512 -0.12 -14.27 40.64
C SER A 512 -0.11 -14.95 42.01
N THR A 513 -0.60 -14.29 43.04
CA THR A 513 -0.92 -14.94 44.32
C THR A 513 -2.37 -15.41 44.27
N PRO A 514 -2.68 -16.68 44.52
CA PRO A 514 -4.06 -17.11 44.62
C PRO A 514 -4.72 -16.34 45.80
N THR A 515 -5.77 -15.62 45.51
CA THR A 515 -6.68 -15.08 46.54
C THR A 515 -7.79 -16.07 46.73
N LEU A 516 -7.89 -16.64 47.90
CA LEU A 516 -9.02 -17.46 48.34
C LEU A 516 -10.28 -16.62 48.46
#